data_a03bbeca32e5ee425742f2d24c7f0efb
#
_entry.id   a03bbeca32e5ee425742f2d24c7f0efb
#
_cell.length_a   1.000
_cell.length_b   1.000
_cell.length_c   1.000
_cell.angle_alpha   90.00
_cell.angle_beta   90.00
_cell.angle_gamma   90.00
#
_symmetry.space_group_name_H-M   'P 1'
#
loop_
_entity.id
_entity.type
_entity.pdbx_description
1 polymer ?
#
loop_
_entity_poly.entity_id
_entity_poly.type
_entity_poly.pdbx_seq_one_letter_code
_entity_poly.pdbx_strand_id
1 'polypeptide(L)'
;MSKPLVSHIDKEAQKDEFRNILKPIYSNLKGCDRYIRLAILTGVSRFSRLSIFSDLNNLDDISMDSEFAAICGINEEEMLRDCRPGIQRLADYNEFSYDEAVARLKNNYDGYHFARHCPDIYNPFSLLSALRKREIGDYWFATGTPTFLLKSILHKGVNLEHYLNSRKANITSLSSIESYSSNIVPMMFQTGYLTIKGFDRENGYFKLGIPNREVERGLFRGLMPLLADISGDDAGDFIIDSARMLREGNADGFLTGLQTLLAGVSYELTGTKSEIFFENNLYVIFTMLGFDVQTEYHTSDGRIDVLIRTPKYVYIIELKRDSSPEAALAQINSKHYESPFRADSRAIVKIGVNFSTATRNLTAWLIES
;
A
#
# COMPACT_ATOMS: atom_id res chain seq x y z
N MET A 1 22.32 -11.54 -3.73
CA MET A 1 22.32 -12.93 -4.23
C MET A 1 20.92 -13.52 -4.42
N SER A 2 19.88 -13.05 -3.73
CA SER A 2 18.49 -13.51 -3.90
C SER A 2 17.79 -13.01 -5.18
N LYS A 3 18.26 -11.91 -5.77
CA LYS A 3 17.64 -11.26 -6.95
C LYS A 3 17.38 -12.19 -8.13
N PRO A 4 18.30 -13.10 -8.54
CA PRO A 4 18.05 -14.05 -9.63
C PRO A 4 16.91 -15.02 -9.34
N LEU A 5 16.77 -15.49 -8.11
CA LEU A 5 15.71 -16.42 -7.72
C LEU A 5 14.32 -15.75 -7.69
N VAL A 6 14.27 -14.48 -7.26
CA VAL A 6 13.02 -13.71 -7.23
C VAL A 6 12.58 -13.28 -8.63
N SER A 7 13.50 -12.90 -9.51
CA SER A 7 13.17 -12.48 -10.88
C SER A 7 12.73 -13.63 -11.80
N HIS A 8 12.98 -14.89 -11.42
CA HIS A 8 12.61 -16.08 -12.20
C HIS A 8 11.66 -17.00 -11.43
N ILE A 9 10.80 -16.40 -10.59
CA ILE A 9 9.93 -17.14 -9.67
C ILE A 9 8.97 -18.11 -10.38
N ASP A 10 8.63 -17.82 -11.64
CA ASP A 10 7.70 -18.62 -12.45
C ASP A 10 8.40 -19.71 -13.30
N LYS A 11 9.75 -19.84 -13.18
CA LYS A 11 10.56 -20.75 -14.01
C LYS A 11 11.31 -21.75 -13.14
N GLU A 12 10.68 -22.86 -12.78
CA GLU A 12 11.25 -23.87 -11.88
C GLU A 12 12.63 -24.40 -12.33
N ALA A 13 12.82 -24.69 -13.62
CA ALA A 13 14.11 -25.17 -14.13
C ALA A 13 15.26 -24.19 -13.89
N GLN A 14 15.01 -22.87 -14.02
CA GLN A 14 16.03 -21.87 -13.77
C GLN A 14 16.28 -21.67 -12.27
N LYS A 15 15.26 -21.85 -11.43
CA LYS A 15 15.45 -21.84 -9.97
C LYS A 15 16.36 -22.99 -9.53
N ASP A 16 16.20 -24.17 -10.07
CA ASP A 16 17.02 -25.34 -9.74
C ASP A 16 18.47 -25.12 -10.18
N GLU A 17 18.69 -24.53 -11.34
CA GLU A 17 20.03 -24.15 -11.79
C GLU A 17 20.69 -23.17 -10.82
N PHE A 18 19.99 -22.09 -10.43
CA PHE A 18 20.51 -21.12 -9.45
C PHE A 18 20.73 -21.74 -8.06
N ARG A 19 19.85 -22.65 -7.63
CA ARG A 19 20.05 -23.41 -6.37
C ARG A 19 21.32 -24.23 -6.43
N ASN A 20 21.57 -24.94 -7.52
CA ASN A 20 22.76 -25.78 -7.69
C ASN A 20 24.06 -24.98 -7.69
N ILE A 21 24.04 -23.74 -8.19
CA ILE A 21 25.18 -22.84 -8.17
C ILE A 21 25.41 -22.25 -6.76
N LEU A 22 24.34 -21.91 -6.06
CA LEU A 22 24.44 -21.22 -4.75
C LEU A 22 24.70 -22.17 -3.58
N LYS A 23 24.14 -23.39 -3.64
CA LYS A 23 24.26 -24.37 -2.56
C LYS A 23 25.70 -24.67 -2.13
N PRO A 24 26.67 -24.93 -3.03
CA PRO A 24 28.06 -25.15 -2.66
C PRO A 24 28.71 -23.94 -1.96
N ILE A 25 28.35 -22.71 -2.35
CA ILE A 25 28.87 -21.48 -1.75
C ILE A 25 28.47 -21.41 -0.28
N TYR A 26 27.19 -21.64 0.00
CA TYR A 26 26.69 -21.59 1.38
C TYR A 26 27.15 -22.80 2.22
N SER A 27 27.22 -23.98 1.63
CA SER A 27 27.72 -25.18 2.35
C SER A 27 29.17 -25.02 2.84
N ASN A 28 29.99 -24.24 2.13
CA ASN A 28 31.35 -23.91 2.58
C ASN A 28 31.40 -23.10 3.88
N LEU A 29 30.36 -22.30 4.20
CA LEU A 29 30.30 -21.58 5.47
C LEU A 29 30.35 -22.55 6.68
N LYS A 30 29.65 -23.69 6.58
CA LYS A 30 29.70 -24.72 7.63
C LYS A 30 31.08 -25.39 7.72
N GLY A 31 31.69 -25.67 6.56
CA GLY A 31 33.04 -26.25 6.53
C GLY A 31 34.12 -25.31 7.09
N CYS A 32 33.90 -24.02 7.05
CA CYS A 32 34.80 -22.97 7.53
C CYS A 32 34.46 -22.47 8.95
N ASP A 33 33.49 -23.05 9.63
CA ASP A 33 32.96 -22.59 10.93
C ASP A 33 34.07 -22.28 11.97
N ARG A 34 35.11 -23.12 12.05
CA ARG A 34 36.26 -22.89 12.95
C ARG A 34 37.07 -21.61 12.68
N TYR A 35 36.90 -21.00 11.51
CA TYR A 35 37.61 -19.77 11.12
C TYR A 35 36.69 -18.56 11.13
N ILE A 36 35.38 -18.76 11.26
CA ILE A 36 34.36 -17.69 11.17
C ILE A 36 33.98 -17.30 12.61
N ARG A 37 34.27 -16.06 12.98
CA ARG A 37 33.84 -15.50 14.28
C ARG A 37 32.35 -15.10 14.25
N LEU A 38 31.87 -14.57 13.13
CA LEU A 38 30.48 -14.15 12.93
C LEU A 38 30.16 -14.18 11.45
N ALA A 39 29.01 -14.74 11.10
CA ALA A 39 28.45 -14.66 9.76
C ALA A 39 27.02 -14.10 9.84
N ILE A 40 26.73 -13.03 9.10
CA ILE A 40 25.41 -12.44 8.98
C ILE A 40 24.95 -12.61 7.54
N LEU A 41 23.83 -13.30 7.36
CA LEU A 41 23.15 -13.43 6.07
C LEU A 41 21.96 -12.50 6.04
N THR A 42 21.92 -11.58 5.09
CA THR A 42 20.82 -10.66 4.90
C THR A 42 20.34 -10.68 3.45
N GLY A 43 19.07 -10.39 3.23
CA GLY A 43 18.46 -10.37 1.91
C GLY A 43 17.03 -9.83 1.92
N VAL A 44 16.50 -9.56 0.73
CA VAL A 44 15.15 -9.01 0.53
C VAL A 44 14.05 -10.02 0.90
N SER A 45 14.36 -11.32 0.87
CA SER A 45 13.41 -12.37 1.18
C SER A 45 14.07 -13.50 1.98
N ARG A 46 13.26 -14.16 2.82
CA ARG A 46 13.72 -15.29 3.65
C ARG A 46 13.82 -16.54 2.79
N PHE A 47 15.02 -16.96 2.49
CA PHE A 47 15.29 -18.22 1.78
C PHE A 47 15.56 -19.39 2.73
N SER A 48 15.28 -19.24 4.04
CA SER A 48 15.63 -20.21 5.08
C SER A 48 15.07 -21.63 4.86
N ARG A 49 14.00 -21.77 4.11
CA ARG A 49 13.40 -23.08 3.79
C ARG A 49 13.69 -23.58 2.36
N LEU A 50 14.42 -22.83 1.56
CA LEU A 50 14.91 -23.34 0.30
C LEU A 50 16.00 -24.38 0.59
N SER A 51 16.05 -25.45 -0.18
CA SER A 51 17.05 -26.53 -0.08
C SER A 51 18.51 -26.05 -0.15
N ILE A 52 18.74 -24.79 -0.51
CA ILE A 52 20.05 -24.12 -0.50
C ILE A 52 20.66 -24.04 0.90
N PHE A 53 19.84 -23.84 1.92
CA PHE A 53 20.26 -23.70 3.31
C PHE A 53 20.01 -24.95 4.16
N SER A 54 19.52 -26.05 3.55
CA SER A 54 19.25 -27.29 4.26
C SER A 54 20.48 -27.83 5.00
N ASP A 55 21.68 -27.53 4.51
CA ASP A 55 22.95 -27.94 5.09
C ASP A 55 23.49 -26.99 6.17
N LEU A 56 22.87 -25.79 6.32
CA LEU A 56 23.26 -24.77 7.30
C LEU A 56 22.35 -24.84 8.54
N ASN A 57 22.53 -25.85 9.35
CA ASN A 57 21.78 -26.01 10.61
C ASN A 57 22.36 -25.21 11.79
N ASN A 58 23.42 -24.44 11.55
CA ASN A 58 24.09 -23.56 12.51
C ASN A 58 23.68 -22.08 12.40
N LEU A 59 22.71 -21.76 11.54
CA LEU A 59 22.16 -20.41 11.43
C LEU A 59 20.98 -20.24 12.40
N ASP A 60 20.98 -19.11 13.10
CA ASP A 60 19.85 -18.62 13.86
C ASP A 60 19.04 -17.62 13.02
N ASP A 61 17.73 -17.84 12.91
CA ASP A 61 16.86 -16.96 12.14
C ASP A 61 16.25 -15.87 13.01
N ILE A 62 16.91 -14.74 13.06
CA ILE A 62 16.55 -13.56 13.86
C ILE A 62 15.54 -12.62 13.16
N SER A 63 15.00 -12.98 11.98
CA SER A 63 14.17 -12.09 11.15
C SER A 63 12.88 -11.60 11.83
N MET A 64 12.33 -12.36 12.77
CA MET A 64 11.14 -12.00 13.54
C MET A 64 11.39 -12.04 15.05
N ASP A 65 12.65 -11.98 15.46
CA ASP A 65 13.04 -11.90 16.85
C ASP A 65 12.91 -10.46 17.36
N SER A 66 12.26 -10.31 18.52
CA SER A 66 12.02 -8.99 19.12
C SER A 66 13.30 -8.28 19.53
N GLU A 67 14.35 -9.03 19.91
CA GLU A 67 15.63 -8.48 20.31
C GLU A 67 16.37 -7.83 19.13
N PHE A 68 16.20 -8.37 17.93
CA PHE A 68 16.88 -7.91 16.71
C PHE A 68 15.97 -7.10 15.75
N ALA A 69 14.72 -6.84 16.14
CA ALA A 69 13.75 -6.23 15.25
C ALA A 69 14.14 -4.83 14.72
N ALA A 70 14.97 -4.10 15.45
CA ALA A 70 15.45 -2.76 15.05
C ALA A 70 16.84 -2.78 14.37
N ILE A 71 17.49 -3.93 14.20
CA ILE A 71 18.88 -4.02 13.72
C ILE A 71 19.11 -3.40 12.33
N CYS A 72 18.11 -3.39 11.47
CA CYS A 72 18.18 -2.85 10.12
C CYS A 72 17.37 -1.57 9.94
N GLY A 73 16.87 -0.94 11.01
CA GLY A 73 16.02 0.25 10.98
C GLY A 73 16.60 1.38 11.82
N ILE A 74 15.83 2.46 11.91
CA ILE A 74 16.08 3.58 12.82
C ILE A 74 14.79 3.73 13.63
N ASN A 75 14.85 3.64 14.95
CA ASN A 75 13.69 3.89 15.79
C ASN A 75 13.48 5.40 16.03
N GLU A 76 12.34 5.79 16.59
CA GLU A 76 11.99 7.19 16.80
C GLU A 76 12.98 7.91 17.73
N GLU A 77 13.43 7.24 18.78
CA GLU A 77 14.41 7.82 19.73
C GLU A 77 15.74 8.11 19.03
N GLU A 78 16.26 7.17 18.25
CA GLU A 78 17.48 7.34 17.46
C GLU A 78 17.31 8.48 16.42
N MET A 79 16.18 8.51 15.73
CA MET A 79 15.88 9.56 14.74
C MET A 79 15.88 10.96 15.40
N LEU A 80 15.20 11.11 16.53
CA LEU A 80 15.13 12.40 17.24
C LEU A 80 16.48 12.83 17.84
N ARG A 81 17.29 11.87 18.33
CA ARG A 81 18.60 12.11 18.92
C ARG A 81 19.65 12.42 17.84
N ASP A 82 19.78 11.55 16.84
CA ASP A 82 20.94 11.54 15.94
C ASP A 82 20.67 12.35 14.65
N CYS A 83 19.40 12.47 14.23
CA CYS A 83 19.02 13.18 13.02
C CYS A 83 18.51 14.60 13.25
N ARG A 84 18.50 15.10 14.48
CA ARG A 84 17.96 16.44 14.84
C ARG A 84 18.43 17.56 13.92
N PRO A 85 19.73 17.73 13.60
CA PRO A 85 20.18 18.77 12.70
C PRO A 85 19.63 18.62 11.26
N GLY A 86 19.42 17.38 10.82
CA GLY A 86 18.84 17.10 9.51
C GLY A 86 17.35 17.46 9.45
N ILE A 87 16.61 17.12 10.51
CA ILE A 87 15.18 17.45 10.66
C ILE A 87 14.99 18.97 10.67
N GLN A 88 15.83 19.71 11.42
CA GLN A 88 15.76 21.16 11.44
C GLN A 88 15.98 21.77 10.06
N ARG A 89 17.03 21.33 9.31
CA ARG A 89 17.28 21.80 7.94
C ARG A 89 16.14 21.48 6.97
N LEU A 90 15.45 20.34 7.15
CA LEU A 90 14.28 19.98 6.36
C LEU A 90 13.11 20.89 6.71
N ALA A 91 12.89 21.16 8.00
CA ALA A 91 11.85 22.07 8.49
C ALA A 91 12.05 23.49 7.94
N ASP A 92 13.24 24.05 8.12
CA ASP A 92 13.59 25.42 7.68
C ASP A 92 13.44 25.58 6.14
N TYR A 93 13.85 24.57 5.37
CA TYR A 93 13.78 24.61 3.89
C TYR A 93 12.34 24.59 3.36
N ASN A 94 11.41 23.92 4.07
CA ASN A 94 10.02 23.78 3.66
C ASN A 94 9.06 24.71 4.43
N GLU A 95 9.58 25.61 5.28
CA GLU A 95 8.78 26.50 6.13
C GLU A 95 7.84 25.73 7.08
N PHE A 96 8.27 24.54 7.55
CA PHE A 96 7.57 23.73 8.54
C PHE A 96 8.07 24.09 9.95
N SER A 97 7.23 23.86 10.96
CA SER A 97 7.74 23.72 12.33
C SER A 97 8.55 22.41 12.47
N TYR A 98 9.43 22.35 13.47
CA TYR A 98 10.18 21.13 13.77
C TYR A 98 9.24 19.92 14.00
N ASP A 99 8.18 20.13 14.78
CA ASP A 99 7.20 19.07 15.11
C ASP A 99 6.41 18.63 13.88
N GLU A 100 6.09 19.55 12.98
CA GLU A 100 5.47 19.23 11.71
C GLU A 100 6.41 18.39 10.82
N ALA A 101 7.69 18.75 10.76
CA ALA A 101 8.67 17.97 10.02
C ALA A 101 8.81 16.54 10.58
N VAL A 102 8.86 16.40 11.91
CA VAL A 102 8.85 15.08 12.59
C VAL A 102 7.59 14.28 12.24
N ALA A 103 6.41 14.89 12.34
CA ALA A 103 5.15 14.25 12.01
C ALA A 103 5.08 13.78 10.54
N ARG A 104 5.58 14.60 9.61
CA ARG A 104 5.65 14.26 8.19
C ARG A 104 6.62 13.11 7.92
N LEU A 105 7.81 13.11 8.53
CA LEU A 105 8.78 12.01 8.43
C LEU A 105 8.19 10.72 8.98
N LYS A 106 7.51 10.78 10.13
CA LYS A 106 6.84 9.65 10.76
C LYS A 106 5.78 9.05 9.83
N ASN A 107 4.86 9.86 9.35
CA ASN A 107 3.79 9.41 8.46
C ASN A 107 4.29 8.77 7.16
N ASN A 108 5.43 9.25 6.64
CA ASN A 108 5.94 8.78 5.35
C ASN A 108 6.86 7.57 5.46
N TYR A 109 7.67 7.43 6.52
CA TYR A 109 8.78 6.47 6.53
C TYR A 109 8.83 5.55 7.74
N ASP A 110 8.03 5.80 8.79
CA ASP A 110 7.91 4.97 9.99
C ASP A 110 6.89 3.83 9.78
N GLY A 111 6.70 3.02 10.81
CA GLY A 111 5.63 2.05 10.90
C GLY A 111 5.98 0.65 10.43
N TYR A 112 7.25 0.35 10.15
CA TYR A 112 7.71 -1.02 9.98
C TYR A 112 7.83 -1.72 11.33
N HIS A 113 7.22 -2.89 11.43
CA HIS A 113 7.14 -3.69 12.64
C HIS A 113 7.38 -5.16 12.30
N PHE A 114 8.47 -5.74 12.77
CA PHE A 114 8.95 -7.05 12.32
C PHE A 114 8.76 -8.18 13.31
N ALA A 115 8.43 -7.87 14.58
CA ALA A 115 8.24 -8.87 15.62
C ALA A 115 6.98 -8.57 16.43
N ARG A 116 6.58 -9.47 17.31
CA ARG A 116 5.38 -9.30 18.14
C ARG A 116 5.50 -8.13 19.14
N HIS A 117 6.68 -7.92 19.66
CA HIS A 117 6.99 -6.90 20.66
C HIS A 117 8.28 -6.19 20.25
N CYS A 118 8.16 -5.10 19.51
CA CYS A 118 9.29 -4.29 19.10
C CYS A 118 8.80 -2.86 18.86
N PRO A 119 9.68 -1.85 18.83
CA PRO A 119 9.33 -0.54 18.36
C PRO A 119 9.01 -0.56 16.86
N ASP A 120 8.23 0.39 16.40
CA ASP A 120 8.17 0.73 14.99
C ASP A 120 9.51 1.34 14.56
N ILE A 121 9.90 1.10 13.32
CA ILE A 121 11.14 1.63 12.77
C ILE A 121 10.92 2.31 11.44
N TYR A 122 11.72 3.33 11.20
CA TYR A 122 11.81 4.06 9.93
C TYR A 122 12.59 3.24 8.90
N ASN A 123 12.20 3.37 7.63
CA ASN A 123 13.05 2.95 6.54
C ASN A 123 14.29 3.87 6.48
N PRO A 124 15.51 3.35 6.74
CA PRO A 124 16.71 4.21 6.81
C PRO A 124 17.01 4.89 5.48
N PHE A 125 16.81 4.18 4.35
CA PHE A 125 17.09 4.74 3.02
C PHE A 125 16.20 5.93 2.71
N SER A 126 14.91 5.83 2.97
CA SER A 126 13.94 6.89 2.72
C SER A 126 14.12 8.05 3.68
N LEU A 127 14.26 7.77 4.98
CA LEU A 127 14.50 8.79 6.00
C LEU A 127 15.76 9.62 5.70
N LEU A 128 16.89 8.96 5.50
CA LEU A 128 18.16 9.64 5.24
C LEU A 128 18.16 10.37 3.89
N SER A 129 17.46 9.84 2.89
CA SER A 129 17.28 10.52 1.60
C SER A 129 16.48 11.81 1.74
N ALA A 130 15.38 11.78 2.50
CA ALA A 130 14.55 12.95 2.79
C ALA A 130 15.34 14.03 3.53
N LEU A 131 16.08 13.67 4.56
CA LEU A 131 16.92 14.59 5.33
C LEU A 131 18.04 15.21 4.49
N ARG A 132 18.67 14.42 3.62
CA ARG A 132 19.71 14.89 2.70
C ARG A 132 19.20 15.84 1.64
N LYS A 133 18.06 15.51 1.03
CA LYS A 133 17.44 16.32 -0.05
C LYS A 133 16.59 17.47 0.49
N ARG A 134 16.23 17.44 1.78
CA ARG A 134 15.29 18.35 2.43
C ARG A 134 13.89 18.33 1.81
N GLU A 135 13.48 17.17 1.34
CA GLU A 135 12.18 16.94 0.70
C GLU A 135 11.53 15.65 1.21
N ILE A 136 10.21 15.65 1.37
CA ILE A 136 9.43 14.45 1.63
C ILE A 136 9.05 13.83 0.28
N GLY A 137 9.63 12.70 -0.06
CA GLY A 137 9.44 12.03 -1.36
C GLY A 137 9.33 10.51 -1.24
N ASP A 138 9.07 9.84 -2.36
CA ASP A 138 8.92 8.38 -2.44
C ASP A 138 10.24 7.72 -2.89
N TYR A 139 11.20 7.61 -1.98
CA TYR A 139 12.58 7.22 -2.29
C TYR A 139 12.77 5.71 -2.44
N TRP A 140 12.18 4.93 -1.53
CA TRP A 140 12.30 3.48 -1.56
C TRP A 140 11.63 2.89 -2.79
N PHE A 141 10.45 3.40 -3.12
CA PHE A 141 9.68 2.93 -4.26
C PHE A 141 10.36 3.22 -5.61
N ALA A 142 11.11 4.32 -5.71
CA ALA A 142 11.88 4.67 -6.90
C ALA A 142 12.97 3.64 -7.25
N THR A 143 13.33 2.74 -6.32
CA THR A 143 14.29 1.65 -6.57
C THR A 143 13.70 0.48 -7.36
N GLY A 144 12.41 0.50 -7.66
CA GLY A 144 11.69 -0.42 -8.55
C GLY A 144 10.78 -1.40 -7.82
N THR A 145 9.48 -1.29 -8.10
CA THR A 145 8.50 -2.31 -7.68
C THR A 145 8.52 -3.47 -8.66
N PRO A 146 8.57 -4.72 -8.18
CA PRO A 146 8.46 -5.86 -9.06
C PRO A 146 7.09 -5.89 -9.76
N THR A 147 7.05 -5.65 -11.06
CA THR A 147 5.81 -5.67 -11.87
C THR A 147 5.01 -6.95 -11.68
N PHE A 148 5.69 -8.08 -11.47
CA PHE A 148 5.03 -9.35 -11.23
C PHE A 148 4.23 -9.35 -9.91
N LEU A 149 4.70 -8.64 -8.86
CA LEU A 149 3.96 -8.50 -7.60
C LEU A 149 2.63 -7.79 -7.84
N LEU A 150 2.67 -6.67 -8.55
CA LEU A 150 1.48 -5.89 -8.88
C LEU A 150 0.48 -6.73 -9.70
N LYS A 151 0.96 -7.41 -10.73
CA LYS A 151 0.14 -8.33 -11.54
C LYS A 151 -0.44 -9.48 -10.70
N SER A 152 0.35 -10.05 -9.78
CA SER A 152 -0.11 -11.12 -8.90
C SER A 152 -1.21 -10.66 -7.94
N ILE A 153 -1.18 -9.42 -7.46
CA ILE A 153 -2.25 -8.82 -6.66
C ILE A 153 -3.53 -8.74 -7.48
N LEU A 154 -3.45 -8.22 -8.71
CA LEU A 154 -4.62 -8.04 -9.59
C LEU A 154 -5.23 -9.36 -10.05
N HIS A 155 -4.41 -10.35 -10.43
CA HIS A 155 -4.90 -11.67 -10.84
C HIS A 155 -5.68 -12.43 -9.77
N LYS A 156 -5.47 -12.11 -8.50
CA LYS A 156 -6.26 -12.72 -7.41
C LYS A 156 -7.71 -12.25 -7.38
N GLY A 157 -8.03 -11.14 -8.03
CA GLY A 157 -9.37 -10.56 -8.05
C GLY A 157 -9.95 -10.39 -6.65
N VAL A 158 -9.16 -9.83 -5.74
CA VAL A 158 -9.53 -9.54 -4.34
C VAL A 158 -9.87 -8.07 -4.19
N ASN A 159 -10.71 -7.72 -3.23
CA ASN A 159 -10.87 -6.34 -2.81
C ASN A 159 -9.55 -5.84 -2.20
N LEU A 160 -8.93 -4.83 -2.82
CA LEU A 160 -7.61 -4.34 -2.44
C LEU A 160 -7.59 -3.71 -1.06
N GLU A 161 -8.61 -2.95 -0.70
CA GLU A 161 -8.71 -2.30 0.61
C GLU A 161 -8.66 -3.33 1.73
N HIS A 162 -9.51 -4.35 1.65
CA HIS A 162 -9.51 -5.44 2.62
C HIS A 162 -8.23 -6.25 2.58
N TYR A 163 -7.69 -6.52 1.40
CA TYR A 163 -6.49 -7.32 1.22
C TYR A 163 -5.25 -6.66 1.81
N LEU A 164 -5.14 -5.35 1.69
CA LEU A 164 -3.98 -4.59 2.15
C LEU A 164 -4.05 -4.16 3.62
N ASN A 165 -5.26 -3.98 4.17
CA ASN A 165 -5.45 -3.40 5.51
C ASN A 165 -5.96 -4.37 6.59
N SER A 166 -6.42 -5.56 6.19
CA SER A 166 -7.05 -6.51 7.14
C SER A 166 -6.51 -7.93 7.04
N ARG A 167 -5.33 -8.10 6.45
CA ARG A 167 -4.78 -9.43 6.22
C ARG A 167 -4.30 -10.08 7.51
N LYS A 168 -4.66 -11.37 7.69
CA LYS A 168 -4.22 -12.20 8.81
C LYS A 168 -3.23 -13.24 8.33
N ALA A 169 -2.18 -13.48 9.10
CA ALA A 169 -1.17 -14.48 8.80
C ALA A 169 -0.59 -15.10 10.08
N ASN A 170 -0.28 -16.38 10.08
CA ASN A 170 0.48 -17.00 11.15
C ASN A 170 1.98 -16.94 10.85
N ILE A 171 2.81 -17.20 11.86
CA ILE A 171 4.26 -17.14 11.74
C ILE A 171 4.79 -18.11 10.67
N THR A 172 4.20 -19.29 10.57
CA THR A 172 4.60 -20.30 9.58
C THR A 172 4.34 -19.82 8.16
N SER A 173 3.17 -19.21 7.92
CA SER A 173 2.84 -18.67 6.60
C SER A 173 3.72 -17.49 6.21
N LEU A 174 4.09 -16.61 7.16
CA LEU A 174 4.99 -15.48 6.90
C LEU A 174 6.43 -15.92 6.61
N SER A 175 6.82 -17.09 7.11
CA SER A 175 8.16 -17.68 6.90
C SER A 175 8.25 -18.54 5.65
N SER A 176 7.13 -18.94 5.04
CA SER A 176 7.14 -19.85 3.90
C SER A 176 7.27 -19.11 2.57
N ILE A 177 8.19 -19.57 1.74
CA ILE A 177 8.40 -19.03 0.38
C ILE A 177 7.82 -19.98 -0.70
N GLU A 178 7.46 -21.20 -0.31
CA GLU A 178 7.21 -22.30 -1.27
C GLU A 178 5.94 -22.18 -2.13
N SER A 179 5.08 -21.19 -1.89
CA SER A 179 3.83 -21.07 -2.66
C SER A 179 3.47 -19.62 -3.04
N TYR A 180 4.38 -18.90 -3.66
CA TYR A 180 4.07 -17.58 -4.23
C TYR A 180 2.94 -17.60 -5.25
N SER A 181 2.75 -18.69 -5.96
CA SER A 181 1.64 -18.86 -6.92
C SER A 181 0.27 -18.85 -6.24
N SER A 182 0.18 -19.35 -5.00
CA SER A 182 -1.08 -19.42 -4.24
C SER A 182 -1.26 -18.30 -3.22
N ASN A 183 -0.17 -17.81 -2.58
CA ASN A 183 -0.23 -16.77 -1.56
C ASN A 183 0.97 -15.81 -1.63
N ILE A 184 0.72 -14.57 -2.05
CA ILE A 184 1.76 -13.53 -2.15
C ILE A 184 2.01 -12.76 -0.84
N VAL A 185 1.20 -13.00 0.20
CA VAL A 185 1.31 -12.28 1.48
C VAL A 185 2.69 -12.43 2.13
N PRO A 186 3.29 -13.64 2.20
CA PRO A 186 4.63 -13.81 2.74
C PRO A 186 5.66 -12.97 2.02
N MET A 187 5.56 -12.88 0.68
CA MET A 187 6.46 -12.08 -0.11
C MET A 187 6.25 -10.59 0.12
N MET A 188 5.01 -10.11 0.16
CA MET A 188 4.70 -8.71 0.46
C MET A 188 5.23 -8.31 1.84
N PHE A 189 5.12 -9.20 2.83
CA PHE A 189 5.67 -8.96 4.17
C PHE A 189 7.21 -8.92 4.15
N GLN A 190 7.85 -9.91 3.54
CA GLN A 190 9.31 -10.00 3.50
C GLN A 190 9.96 -8.89 2.69
N THR A 191 9.29 -8.42 1.64
CA THR A 191 9.76 -7.32 0.79
C THR A 191 9.34 -5.93 1.29
N GLY A 192 8.66 -5.83 2.43
CA GLY A 192 8.34 -4.56 3.08
C GLY A 192 7.08 -3.84 2.54
N TYR A 193 6.25 -4.48 1.72
CA TYR A 193 4.95 -3.92 1.31
C TYR A 193 3.89 -4.08 2.39
N LEU A 194 4.02 -5.12 3.22
CA LEU A 194 3.19 -5.31 4.41
C LEU A 194 4.07 -5.37 5.64
N THR A 195 3.50 -5.01 6.77
CA THR A 195 4.13 -5.07 8.09
C THR A 195 3.13 -5.58 9.13
N ILE A 196 3.59 -5.92 10.32
CA ILE A 196 2.74 -6.30 11.44
C ILE A 196 2.08 -5.03 12.01
N LYS A 197 0.75 -5.01 12.08
CA LYS A 197 -0.05 -3.94 12.71
C LYS A 197 -0.67 -4.39 14.04
N GLY A 198 -0.55 -5.66 14.39
CA GLY A 198 -1.02 -6.21 15.65
C GLY A 198 -0.95 -7.72 15.71
N PHE A 199 -1.21 -8.27 16.90
CA PHE A 199 -1.22 -9.70 17.15
C PHE A 199 -2.47 -10.10 17.89
N ASP A 200 -3.20 -11.07 17.35
CA ASP A 200 -4.34 -11.69 18.01
C ASP A 200 -3.83 -12.85 18.88
N ARG A 201 -3.87 -12.66 20.20
CA ARG A 201 -3.37 -13.64 21.18
C ARG A 201 -4.21 -14.89 21.26
N GLU A 202 -5.52 -14.76 21.06
CA GLU A 202 -6.46 -15.88 21.20
C GLU A 202 -6.30 -16.85 20.03
N ASN A 203 -6.15 -16.32 18.83
CA ASN A 203 -6.12 -17.10 17.59
C ASN A 203 -4.70 -17.30 17.04
N GLY A 204 -3.68 -16.68 17.63
CA GLY A 204 -2.28 -16.91 17.28
C GLY A 204 -1.85 -16.38 15.90
N TYR A 205 -2.47 -15.30 15.40
CA TYR A 205 -2.11 -14.72 14.10
C TYR A 205 -1.78 -13.22 14.20
N PHE A 206 -0.93 -12.79 13.27
CA PHE A 206 -0.60 -11.39 13.05
C PHE A 206 -1.64 -10.73 12.16
N LYS A 207 -1.98 -9.47 12.48
CA LYS A 207 -2.71 -8.57 11.61
C LYS A 207 -1.68 -7.79 10.80
N LEU A 208 -1.81 -7.82 9.47
CA LEU A 208 -0.90 -7.16 8.56
C LEU A 208 -1.57 -5.95 7.90
N GLY A 209 -0.75 -4.96 7.55
CA GLY A 209 -1.18 -3.78 6.81
C GLY A 209 0.02 -3.09 6.16
N ILE A 210 -0.25 -2.06 5.36
CA ILE A 210 0.78 -1.22 4.74
C ILE A 210 1.53 -0.46 5.84
N PRO A 211 2.88 -0.38 5.81
CA PRO A 211 3.65 0.27 6.86
C PRO A 211 3.38 1.78 6.96
N ASN A 212 3.42 2.50 5.84
CA ASN A 212 3.39 3.96 5.81
C ASN A 212 2.93 4.51 4.45
N ARG A 213 2.85 5.84 4.35
CA ARG A 213 2.36 6.54 3.16
C ARG A 213 3.28 6.42 1.94
N GLU A 214 4.59 6.29 2.11
CA GLU A 214 5.51 6.08 0.98
C GLU A 214 5.18 4.77 0.27
N VAL A 215 5.05 3.68 1.04
CA VAL A 215 4.73 2.36 0.49
C VAL A 215 3.33 2.33 -0.13
N GLU A 216 2.36 2.96 0.53
CA GLU A 216 0.98 3.06 0.02
C GLU A 216 0.93 3.77 -1.32
N ARG A 217 1.46 5.01 -1.38
CA ARG A 217 1.49 5.79 -2.64
C ARG A 217 2.25 5.08 -3.75
N GLY A 218 3.41 4.50 -3.39
CA GLY A 218 4.21 3.78 -4.35
C GLY A 218 3.49 2.57 -4.93
N LEU A 219 2.85 1.75 -4.07
CA LEU A 219 2.08 0.58 -4.50
C LEU A 219 0.94 0.99 -5.44
N PHE A 220 0.18 2.02 -5.08
CA PHE A 220 -0.95 2.48 -5.88
C PHE A 220 -0.53 3.17 -7.19
N ARG A 221 0.58 3.94 -7.17
CA ARG A 221 1.16 4.48 -8.40
C ARG A 221 1.57 3.38 -9.39
N GLY A 222 2.01 2.22 -8.88
CA GLY A 222 2.30 1.06 -9.72
C GLY A 222 1.05 0.27 -10.15
N LEU A 223 0.00 0.22 -9.32
CA LEU A 223 -1.25 -0.49 -9.62
C LEU A 223 -2.15 0.27 -10.60
N MET A 224 -2.21 1.60 -10.49
CA MET A 224 -3.13 2.42 -11.27
C MET A 224 -2.96 2.27 -12.80
N PRO A 225 -1.75 2.31 -13.38
CA PRO A 225 -1.57 2.06 -14.82
C PRO A 225 -2.07 0.68 -15.25
N LEU A 226 -1.90 -0.33 -14.40
CA LEU A 226 -2.35 -1.69 -14.68
C LEU A 226 -3.87 -1.86 -14.54
N LEU A 227 -4.49 -1.12 -13.62
CA LEU A 227 -5.94 -1.13 -13.42
C LEU A 227 -6.67 -0.34 -14.51
N ALA A 228 -6.13 0.81 -14.89
CA ALA A 228 -6.74 1.70 -15.86
C ALA A 228 -6.31 1.46 -17.31
N ASP A 229 -5.33 0.57 -17.53
CA ASP A 229 -4.72 0.28 -18.83
C ASP A 229 -4.18 1.52 -19.54
N ILE A 230 -3.50 2.40 -18.81
CA ILE A 230 -2.92 3.66 -19.27
C ILE A 230 -1.43 3.75 -18.95
N SER A 231 -0.73 4.73 -19.52
CA SER A 231 0.66 4.99 -19.14
C SER A 231 0.78 5.51 -17.70
N GLY A 232 1.97 5.37 -17.11
CA GLY A 232 2.24 5.91 -15.77
C GLY A 232 2.14 7.44 -15.70
N ASP A 233 2.50 8.13 -16.79
CA ASP A 233 2.43 9.58 -16.90
C ASP A 233 0.97 10.04 -16.96
N ASP A 234 0.15 9.43 -17.82
CA ASP A 234 -1.29 9.73 -17.91
C ASP A 234 -2.02 9.47 -16.58
N ALA A 235 -1.64 8.41 -15.86
CA ALA A 235 -2.16 8.12 -14.54
C ALA A 235 -1.81 9.22 -13.52
N GLY A 236 -0.58 9.74 -13.59
CA GLY A 236 -0.11 10.85 -12.75
C GLY A 236 -0.91 12.13 -13.03
N ASP A 237 -1.04 12.49 -14.29
CA ASP A 237 -1.77 13.69 -14.72
C ASP A 237 -3.26 13.61 -14.32
N PHE A 238 -3.89 12.45 -14.51
CA PHE A 238 -5.27 12.24 -14.06
C PHE A 238 -5.46 12.50 -12.56
N ILE A 239 -4.56 12.02 -11.71
CA ILE A 239 -4.63 12.22 -10.25
C ILE A 239 -4.45 13.69 -9.89
N ILE A 240 -3.50 14.38 -10.52
CA ILE A 240 -3.24 15.82 -10.27
C ILE A 240 -4.46 16.66 -10.66
N ASP A 241 -5.01 16.43 -11.85
CA ASP A 241 -6.17 17.13 -12.35
C ASP A 241 -7.42 16.84 -11.50
N SER A 242 -7.65 15.58 -11.14
CA SER A 242 -8.74 15.16 -10.25
C SER A 242 -8.66 15.85 -8.89
N ALA A 243 -7.45 15.88 -8.29
CA ALA A 243 -7.26 16.57 -7.02
C ALA A 243 -7.51 18.08 -7.12
N ARG A 244 -7.12 18.72 -8.23
CA ARG A 244 -7.41 20.13 -8.50
C ARG A 244 -8.91 20.37 -8.62
N MET A 245 -9.61 19.60 -9.47
CA MET A 245 -11.05 19.71 -9.67
C MET A 245 -11.82 19.60 -8.34
N LEU A 246 -11.49 18.62 -7.49
CA LEU A 246 -12.14 18.45 -6.19
C LEU A 246 -11.81 19.59 -5.19
N ARG A 247 -10.60 20.20 -5.23
CA ARG A 247 -10.29 21.38 -4.42
C ARG A 247 -11.08 22.62 -4.84
N GLU A 248 -11.41 22.72 -6.13
CA GLU A 248 -12.13 23.84 -6.74
C GLU A 248 -13.66 23.66 -6.70
N GLY A 249 -14.16 22.51 -6.27
CA GLY A 249 -15.60 22.21 -6.24
C GLY A 249 -16.15 21.68 -7.57
N ASN A 250 -15.29 21.40 -8.56
CA ASN A 250 -15.69 20.87 -9.86
C ASN A 250 -15.89 19.35 -9.83
N ALA A 251 -16.92 18.89 -9.15
CA ALA A 251 -17.27 17.48 -9.05
C ALA A 251 -17.66 16.87 -10.40
N ASP A 252 -18.33 17.63 -11.27
CA ASP A 252 -18.72 17.18 -12.60
C ASP A 252 -17.51 16.87 -13.49
N GLY A 253 -16.52 17.77 -13.50
CA GLY A 253 -15.26 17.54 -14.21
C GLY A 253 -14.50 16.31 -13.71
N PHE A 254 -14.47 16.10 -12.38
CA PHE A 254 -13.88 14.92 -11.78
C PHE A 254 -14.58 13.63 -12.23
N LEU A 255 -15.92 13.59 -12.18
CA LEU A 255 -16.70 12.41 -12.57
C LEU A 255 -16.59 12.13 -14.09
N THR A 256 -16.55 13.18 -14.92
CA THR A 256 -16.30 13.05 -16.37
C THR A 256 -14.91 12.45 -16.64
N GLY A 257 -13.88 12.93 -15.94
CA GLY A 257 -12.53 12.37 -16.03
C GLY A 257 -12.48 10.91 -15.61
N LEU A 258 -13.14 10.57 -14.50
CA LEU A 258 -13.25 9.19 -14.01
C LEU A 258 -13.99 8.28 -15.01
N GLN A 259 -15.09 8.76 -15.60
CA GLN A 259 -15.80 8.04 -16.65
C GLN A 259 -14.89 7.76 -17.86
N THR A 260 -14.10 8.74 -18.28
CA THR A 260 -13.15 8.62 -19.40
C THR A 260 -12.07 7.59 -19.08
N LEU A 261 -11.50 7.64 -17.87
CA LEU A 261 -10.51 6.68 -17.42
C LEU A 261 -11.04 5.24 -17.46
N LEU A 262 -12.23 5.02 -16.90
CA LEU A 262 -12.86 3.70 -16.86
C LEU A 262 -13.24 3.19 -18.26
N ALA A 263 -13.53 4.08 -19.22
CA ALA A 263 -13.82 3.69 -20.60
C ALA A 263 -12.59 3.13 -21.34
N GLY A 264 -11.38 3.51 -20.91
CA GLY A 264 -10.12 3.01 -21.48
C GLY A 264 -9.72 1.61 -21.02
N VAL A 265 -10.37 1.08 -19.99
CA VAL A 265 -9.99 -0.22 -19.37
C VAL A 265 -10.27 -1.39 -20.29
N SER A 266 -9.25 -2.22 -20.55
CA SER A 266 -9.36 -3.40 -21.41
C SER A 266 -10.35 -4.44 -20.87
N TYR A 267 -11.17 -5.00 -21.77
CA TYR A 267 -12.11 -6.09 -21.47
C TYR A 267 -11.41 -7.33 -20.85
N GLU A 268 -10.19 -7.63 -21.27
CA GLU A 268 -9.43 -8.78 -20.81
C GLU A 268 -9.06 -8.68 -19.31
N LEU A 269 -8.89 -7.47 -18.78
CA LEU A 269 -8.57 -7.24 -17.37
C LEU A 269 -9.79 -7.39 -16.45
N THR A 270 -10.99 -7.21 -16.97
CA THR A 270 -12.21 -7.16 -16.15
C THR A 270 -12.83 -8.53 -15.86
N GLY A 271 -12.66 -9.52 -16.74
CA GLY A 271 -13.17 -10.89 -16.54
C GLY A 271 -14.60 -10.99 -15.98
N THR A 272 -14.88 -12.02 -15.18
CA THR A 272 -16.18 -12.24 -14.49
C THR A 272 -16.33 -11.43 -13.18
N LYS A 273 -15.31 -10.68 -12.73
CA LYS A 273 -15.28 -9.96 -11.45
C LYS A 273 -15.32 -8.44 -11.64
N SER A 274 -16.18 -7.95 -12.50
CA SER A 274 -16.28 -6.52 -12.86
C SER A 274 -16.51 -5.57 -11.67
N GLU A 275 -17.20 -6.03 -10.63
CA GLU A 275 -17.49 -5.25 -9.41
C GLU A 275 -16.22 -4.98 -8.59
N ILE A 276 -15.51 -6.04 -8.20
CA ILE A 276 -14.26 -5.93 -7.42
C ILE A 276 -13.23 -5.08 -8.17
N PHE A 277 -13.20 -5.20 -9.49
CA PHE A 277 -12.30 -4.41 -10.32
C PHE A 277 -12.64 -2.91 -10.24
N PHE A 278 -13.92 -2.57 -10.32
CA PHE A 278 -14.38 -1.17 -10.20
C PHE A 278 -14.10 -0.60 -8.80
N GLU A 279 -14.42 -1.36 -7.74
CA GLU A 279 -14.12 -0.98 -6.36
C GLU A 279 -12.62 -0.73 -6.17
N ASN A 280 -11.77 -1.60 -6.71
CA ASN A 280 -10.33 -1.45 -6.65
C ASN A 280 -9.82 -0.19 -7.36
N ASN A 281 -10.37 0.13 -8.53
CA ASN A 281 -10.04 1.38 -9.23
C ASN A 281 -10.40 2.60 -8.38
N LEU A 282 -11.61 2.65 -7.84
CA LEU A 282 -12.04 3.76 -6.98
C LEU A 282 -11.14 3.86 -5.73
N TYR A 283 -10.86 2.74 -5.07
CA TYR A 283 -10.01 2.71 -3.89
C TYR A 283 -8.60 3.27 -4.18
N VAL A 284 -7.97 2.81 -5.27
CA VAL A 284 -6.64 3.28 -5.67
C VAL A 284 -6.67 4.78 -6.02
N ILE A 285 -7.62 5.21 -6.85
CA ILE A 285 -7.76 6.61 -7.27
C ILE A 285 -7.97 7.50 -6.05
N PHE A 286 -8.96 7.19 -5.21
CA PHE A 286 -9.28 8.02 -4.05
C PHE A 286 -8.12 8.10 -3.06
N THR A 287 -7.39 7.00 -2.82
CA THR A 287 -6.23 7.03 -1.95
C THR A 287 -5.09 7.90 -2.51
N MET A 288 -4.91 7.89 -3.85
CA MET A 288 -3.89 8.70 -4.51
C MET A 288 -4.21 10.20 -4.58
N LEU A 289 -5.48 10.60 -4.46
CA LEU A 289 -5.87 12.02 -4.44
C LEU A 289 -5.24 12.81 -3.30
N GLY A 290 -4.76 12.14 -2.25
CA GLY A 290 -4.08 12.77 -1.12
C GLY A 290 -4.99 13.54 -0.18
N PHE A 291 -6.31 13.34 -0.27
CA PHE A 291 -7.32 13.86 0.65
C PHE A 291 -7.62 12.85 1.77
N ASP A 292 -8.38 13.28 2.77
CA ASP A 292 -9.02 12.35 3.72
C ASP A 292 -10.20 11.70 2.99
N VAL A 293 -9.98 10.49 2.52
CA VAL A 293 -10.99 9.67 1.83
C VAL A 293 -11.33 8.47 2.69
N GLN A 294 -12.61 8.24 2.89
CA GLN A 294 -13.12 7.09 3.63
C GLN A 294 -14.20 6.40 2.80
N THR A 295 -13.97 5.12 2.51
CA THR A 295 -15.00 4.25 1.93
C THR A 295 -15.82 3.63 3.05
N GLU A 296 -17.07 3.29 2.76
CA GLU A 296 -17.93 2.60 3.72
C GLU A 296 -18.06 3.34 5.07
N TYR A 297 -18.16 4.69 5.05
CA TYR A 297 -18.21 5.52 6.25
C TYR A 297 -19.54 5.32 7.02
N HIS A 298 -19.45 4.79 8.25
CA HIS A 298 -20.62 4.55 9.09
C HIS A 298 -21.16 5.83 9.73
N THR A 299 -22.48 6.03 9.60
CA THR A 299 -23.25 7.08 10.28
C THR A 299 -24.29 6.42 11.21
N SER A 300 -25.03 7.21 12.01
CA SER A 300 -26.14 6.71 12.80
C SER A 300 -27.26 6.10 11.96
N ASP A 301 -27.44 6.57 10.74
CA ASP A 301 -28.59 6.25 9.87
C ASP A 301 -28.23 5.34 8.71
N GLY A 302 -26.95 4.97 8.58
CA GLY A 302 -26.50 4.07 7.53
C GLY A 302 -25.02 4.18 7.24
N ARG A 303 -24.65 3.92 5.99
CA ARG A 303 -23.27 3.86 5.54
C ARG A 303 -23.15 4.63 4.20
N ILE A 304 -22.22 5.57 4.16
CA ILE A 304 -21.86 6.35 2.98
C ILE A 304 -20.84 5.52 2.17
N ASP A 305 -21.05 5.33 0.88
CA ASP A 305 -20.14 4.55 0.05
C ASP A 305 -18.76 5.22 -0.06
N VAL A 306 -18.70 6.53 -0.35
CA VAL A 306 -17.45 7.28 -0.40
C VAL A 306 -17.62 8.66 0.20
N LEU A 307 -16.73 9.01 1.12
CA LEU A 307 -16.64 10.32 1.75
C LEU A 307 -15.28 10.94 1.44
N ILE A 308 -15.23 12.14 0.83
CA ILE A 308 -13.98 12.85 0.52
C ILE A 308 -14.01 14.21 1.23
N ARG A 309 -12.96 14.48 2.00
CA ARG A 309 -12.79 15.76 2.68
C ARG A 309 -11.61 16.53 2.07
N THR A 310 -11.91 17.63 1.39
CA THR A 310 -10.91 18.60 0.92
C THR A 310 -10.83 19.79 1.88
N PRO A 311 -9.90 20.74 1.69
CA PRO A 311 -9.87 21.95 2.53
C PRO A 311 -11.14 22.80 2.50
N LYS A 312 -11.93 22.76 1.42
CA LYS A 312 -13.11 23.60 1.22
C LYS A 312 -14.42 22.83 1.12
N TYR A 313 -14.37 21.54 0.82
CA TYR A 313 -15.56 20.72 0.51
C TYR A 313 -15.57 19.41 1.25
N VAL A 314 -16.76 18.94 1.58
CA VAL A 314 -17.06 17.57 1.99
C VAL A 314 -17.96 16.94 0.92
N TYR A 315 -17.43 15.96 0.20
CA TYR A 315 -18.17 15.22 -0.81
C TYR A 315 -18.75 13.96 -0.21
N ILE A 316 -20.07 13.76 -0.34
CA ILE A 316 -20.81 12.57 0.07
C ILE A 316 -21.27 11.89 -1.21
N ILE A 317 -20.69 10.75 -1.53
CA ILE A 317 -20.95 10.03 -2.77
C ILE A 317 -21.64 8.71 -2.46
N GLU A 318 -22.78 8.48 -3.10
CA GLU A 318 -23.52 7.21 -3.06
C GLU A 318 -23.53 6.60 -4.46
N LEU A 319 -23.20 5.32 -4.55
CA LEU A 319 -23.10 4.57 -5.79
C LEU A 319 -24.27 3.62 -5.91
N LYS A 320 -24.99 3.68 -7.03
CA LYS A 320 -25.99 2.67 -7.38
C LYS A 320 -25.56 1.90 -8.62
N ARG A 321 -25.87 0.63 -8.62
CA ARG A 321 -25.54 -0.28 -9.71
C ARG A 321 -26.80 -0.58 -10.50
N ASP A 322 -26.70 -0.38 -11.84
CA ASP A 322 -27.81 -0.65 -12.77
C ASP A 322 -29.14 -0.03 -12.32
N SER A 323 -29.07 1.18 -11.75
CA SER A 323 -30.20 1.91 -11.20
C SER A 323 -30.22 3.35 -11.71
N SER A 324 -30.40 4.35 -10.84
CA SER A 324 -30.36 5.75 -11.25
C SER A 324 -29.62 6.64 -10.24
N PRO A 325 -29.06 7.77 -10.68
CA PRO A 325 -28.42 8.72 -9.79
C PRO A 325 -29.43 9.41 -8.84
N GLU A 326 -30.72 9.53 -9.25
CA GLU A 326 -31.78 10.03 -8.40
C GLU A 326 -32.01 9.11 -7.18
N ALA A 327 -31.98 7.78 -7.37
CA ALA A 327 -32.12 6.81 -6.30
C ALA A 327 -30.96 6.89 -5.32
N ALA A 328 -29.73 7.13 -5.81
CA ALA A 328 -28.55 7.34 -4.97
C ALA A 328 -28.69 8.64 -4.17
N LEU A 329 -29.04 9.75 -4.81
CA LEU A 329 -29.21 11.05 -4.14
C LEU A 329 -30.36 11.01 -3.12
N ALA A 330 -31.46 10.34 -3.47
CA ALA A 330 -32.57 10.13 -2.54
C ALA A 330 -32.16 9.34 -1.28
N GLN A 331 -31.24 8.37 -1.41
CA GLN A 331 -30.69 7.66 -0.24
C GLN A 331 -29.88 8.60 0.65
N ILE A 332 -28.97 9.41 0.08
CA ILE A 332 -28.20 10.40 0.85
C ILE A 332 -29.16 11.29 1.67
N ASN A 333 -30.21 11.81 1.02
CA ASN A 333 -31.16 12.73 1.62
C ASN A 333 -32.04 12.04 2.67
N SER A 334 -32.59 10.85 2.37
CA SER A 334 -33.47 10.12 3.30
C SER A 334 -32.73 9.56 4.54
N LYS A 335 -31.44 9.27 4.40
CA LYS A 335 -30.55 8.81 5.47
C LYS A 335 -29.79 9.94 6.16
N HIS A 336 -30.04 11.17 5.77
CA HIS A 336 -29.42 12.36 6.38
C HIS A 336 -27.89 12.25 6.51
N TYR A 337 -27.21 11.73 5.48
CA TYR A 337 -25.77 11.48 5.51
C TYR A 337 -24.92 12.76 5.68
N GLU A 338 -25.49 13.93 5.41
CA GLU A 338 -24.86 15.22 5.67
C GLU A 338 -24.86 15.59 7.17
N SER A 339 -25.69 14.96 8.01
CA SER A 339 -25.89 15.38 9.41
C SER A 339 -24.62 15.45 10.25
N PRO A 340 -23.65 14.50 10.14
CA PRO A 340 -22.40 14.58 10.88
C PRO A 340 -21.52 15.79 10.49
N PHE A 341 -21.78 16.39 9.31
CA PHE A 341 -20.95 17.46 8.72
C PHE A 341 -21.63 18.83 8.78
N ARG A 342 -22.84 18.97 9.34
CA ARG A 342 -23.56 20.26 9.40
C ARG A 342 -22.83 21.34 10.20
N ALA A 343 -22.00 20.95 11.16
CA ALA A 343 -21.16 21.87 11.93
C ALA A 343 -19.81 22.16 11.28
N ASP A 344 -19.52 21.53 10.16
CA ASP A 344 -18.28 21.71 9.41
C ASP A 344 -18.36 23.05 8.63
N SER A 345 -17.29 23.81 8.60
CA SER A 345 -17.21 25.06 7.85
C SER A 345 -17.10 24.87 6.34
N ARG A 346 -16.87 23.65 5.89
CA ARG A 346 -16.74 23.28 4.47
C ARG A 346 -18.09 23.13 3.82
N ALA A 347 -18.16 23.45 2.53
CA ALA A 347 -19.37 23.23 1.74
C ALA A 347 -19.61 21.72 1.54
N ILE A 348 -20.85 21.28 1.77
CA ILE A 348 -21.24 19.88 1.58
C ILE A 348 -21.75 19.71 0.15
N VAL A 349 -21.21 18.73 -0.57
CA VAL A 349 -21.62 18.36 -1.92
C VAL A 349 -22.07 16.90 -1.92
N LYS A 350 -23.33 16.67 -2.24
CA LYS A 350 -23.95 15.35 -2.34
C LYS A 350 -23.93 14.88 -3.78
N ILE A 351 -23.50 13.67 -4.03
CA ILE A 351 -23.35 13.11 -5.36
C ILE A 351 -23.98 11.72 -5.41
N GLY A 352 -25.05 11.59 -6.19
CA GLY A 352 -25.61 10.30 -6.57
C GLY A 352 -25.04 9.85 -7.91
N VAL A 353 -24.50 8.63 -7.97
CA VAL A 353 -23.83 8.08 -9.17
C VAL A 353 -24.46 6.76 -9.57
N ASN A 354 -24.73 6.55 -10.85
CA ASN A 354 -25.08 5.26 -11.40
C ASN A 354 -23.91 4.61 -12.15
N PHE A 355 -23.55 3.40 -11.75
CA PHE A 355 -22.61 2.53 -12.43
C PHE A 355 -23.35 1.44 -13.18
N SER A 356 -23.06 1.27 -14.48
CA SER A 356 -23.63 0.19 -15.28
C SER A 356 -22.69 -1.00 -15.34
N THR A 357 -23.18 -2.18 -14.96
CA THR A 357 -22.46 -3.44 -15.12
C THR A 357 -22.30 -3.86 -16.58
N ALA A 358 -23.24 -3.45 -17.45
CA ALA A 358 -23.20 -3.73 -18.88
C ALA A 358 -22.07 -2.98 -19.60
N THR A 359 -21.93 -1.68 -19.32
CA THR A 359 -20.87 -0.84 -19.90
C THR A 359 -19.60 -0.79 -19.02
N ARG A 360 -19.67 -1.27 -17.77
CA ARG A 360 -18.61 -1.25 -16.76
C ARG A 360 -18.08 0.15 -16.49
N ASN A 361 -18.98 1.12 -16.52
CA ASN A 361 -18.62 2.53 -16.43
C ASN A 361 -19.71 3.33 -15.70
N LEU A 362 -19.34 4.55 -15.31
CA LEU A 362 -20.32 5.55 -14.87
C LEU A 362 -21.20 5.93 -16.06
N THR A 363 -22.52 5.93 -15.86
CA THR A 363 -23.47 6.27 -16.94
C THR A 363 -24.17 7.59 -16.68
N ALA A 364 -24.40 7.94 -15.43
CA ALA A 364 -25.04 9.19 -15.05
C ALA A 364 -24.72 9.53 -13.60
N TRP A 365 -24.76 10.83 -13.27
CA TRP A 365 -24.65 11.34 -11.91
C TRP A 365 -25.50 12.59 -11.71
N LEU A 366 -25.87 12.85 -10.45
CA LEU A 366 -26.52 14.08 -10.01
C LEU A 366 -25.73 14.68 -8.85
N ILE A 367 -25.57 16.00 -8.87
CA ILE A 367 -24.84 16.77 -7.87
C ILE A 367 -25.81 17.75 -7.22
N GLU A 368 -25.84 17.77 -5.88
CA GLU A 368 -26.58 18.72 -5.04
C GLU A 368 -25.60 19.37 -4.07
N SER A 369 -25.55 20.69 -4.02
CA SER A 369 -24.65 21.49 -3.17
C SER A 369 -25.42 22.53 -2.33
#